data_07feb583c51e777bae394a3779a12508
#
_entry.id   07feb583c51e777bae394a3779a12508
#
_cell.length_a   1.000
_cell.length_b   1.000
_cell.length_c   1.000
_cell.angle_alpha   90.00
_cell.angle_beta   90.00
_cell.angle_gamma   90.00
#
_symmetry.space_group_name_H-M   'P 1'
#
loop_
_entity.id
_entity.type
_entity.pdbx_description
1 polymer ?
#
loop_
_entity_poly.entity_id
_entity_poly.type
_entity_poly.pdbx_seq_one_letter_code
_entity_poly.pdbx_strand_id
1 'polypeptide(L)'
;MDKLVRAISTDGYVQAVAVSTRDLTERARQIHKTLPVATAALGRALAAASMMGNALKGDGASVTLQIKGGGPLGTVLAVSDNEGNVRGTVDNPAVDLPLRPDGKLDVGAAVGTEGTLTVVRDLNMKEPYVGSVGLLGGEIAEDLAAYFVESEQIPTACGLGVLVDRDQSVLAAGGYLIQLMPGAGEDVITKVEGGVMAAGSVTGLLRKNDDPEAILREVLSDFELEILETSPIEYRCYCSRERMERALISLGPDQLQSLIEEQGSAELSCQFCDNVQTFTREQLQGLLDNMKKKE
;
A
#
# COMPACT_ATOMS: atom_id res chain seq x y z
N MET A 1 0.62 16.96 6.53
CA MET A 1 1.02 15.79 7.35
C MET A 1 -0.08 14.74 7.21
N ASP A 2 0.28 13.58 6.75
CA ASP A 2 -0.67 12.52 6.42
C ASP A 2 -1.30 11.92 7.67
N LYS A 3 -2.58 11.52 7.55
CA LYS A 3 -3.39 11.03 8.66
C LYS A 3 -4.26 9.86 8.24
N LEU A 4 -4.59 9.04 9.20
CA LEU A 4 -5.60 8.00 9.15
C LEU A 4 -6.70 8.32 10.16
N VAL A 5 -7.96 8.16 9.76
CA VAL A 5 -9.12 8.31 10.64
C VAL A 5 -9.99 7.05 10.53
N ARG A 6 -10.36 6.48 11.68
CA ARG A 6 -11.35 5.40 11.77
C ARG A 6 -12.61 5.90 12.42
N ALA A 7 -13.74 5.49 11.87
CA ALA A 7 -15.06 5.84 12.36
C ALA A 7 -16.01 4.65 12.30
N ILE A 8 -17.08 4.76 13.08
CA ILE A 8 -18.23 3.85 13.05
C ILE A 8 -19.49 4.68 13.04
N SER A 9 -20.52 4.20 12.36
CA SER A 9 -21.86 4.82 12.49
C SER A 9 -22.43 4.55 13.88
N THR A 10 -23.18 5.50 14.44
CA THR A 10 -23.75 5.37 15.80
C THR A 10 -24.71 4.20 15.94
N ASP A 11 -25.30 3.75 14.83
CA ASP A 11 -26.13 2.53 14.78
C ASP A 11 -25.30 1.23 14.73
N GLY A 12 -23.98 1.33 14.55
CA GLY A 12 -23.04 0.21 14.55
C GLY A 12 -22.98 -0.63 13.27
N TYR A 13 -23.69 -0.24 12.19
CA TYR A 13 -23.78 -1.02 10.96
C TYR A 13 -22.74 -0.66 9.90
N VAL A 14 -22.06 0.49 10.02
CA VAL A 14 -21.06 0.94 9.05
C VAL A 14 -19.76 1.26 9.77
N GLN A 15 -18.69 0.54 9.42
CA GLN A 15 -17.34 0.87 9.83
C GLN A 15 -16.60 1.50 8.64
N ALA A 16 -15.84 2.55 8.91
CA ALA A 16 -15.11 3.26 7.87
C ALA A 16 -13.72 3.66 8.32
N VAL A 17 -12.80 3.69 7.37
CA VAL A 17 -11.47 4.25 7.53
C VAL A 17 -11.14 5.10 6.32
N ALA A 18 -10.51 6.25 6.54
CA ALA A 18 -10.00 7.10 5.47
C ALA A 18 -8.59 7.57 5.77
N VAL A 19 -7.85 7.88 4.70
CA VAL A 19 -6.47 8.35 4.78
C VAL A 19 -6.26 9.53 3.84
N SER A 20 -5.48 10.51 4.29
CA SER A 20 -4.73 11.43 3.41
C SER A 20 -3.28 10.93 3.34
N THR A 21 -2.73 10.81 2.13
CA THR A 21 -1.44 10.16 1.87
C THR A 21 -0.57 10.95 0.89
N ARG A 22 -0.77 12.26 0.81
CA ARG A 22 -0.05 13.12 -0.13
C ARG A 22 1.46 13.10 0.11
N ASP A 23 1.88 13.32 1.35
CA ASP A 23 3.30 13.48 1.69
C ASP A 23 4.04 12.12 1.56
N LEU A 24 3.43 11.02 2.00
CA LEU A 24 4.02 9.68 1.88
C LEU A 24 4.05 9.19 0.42
N THR A 25 3.06 9.55 -0.40
CA THR A 25 3.05 9.22 -1.84
C THR A 25 4.12 10.04 -2.58
N GLU A 26 4.26 11.32 -2.26
CA GLU A 26 5.33 12.15 -2.80
C GLU A 26 6.72 11.63 -2.39
N ARG A 27 6.87 11.17 -1.13
CA ARG A 27 8.13 10.54 -0.69
C ARG A 27 8.44 9.27 -1.47
N ALA A 28 7.43 8.40 -1.71
CA ALA A 28 7.59 7.22 -2.54
C ALA A 28 8.00 7.58 -3.98
N ARG A 29 7.36 8.60 -4.57
CA ARG A 29 7.70 9.10 -5.89
C ARG A 29 9.16 9.54 -5.99
N GLN A 30 9.64 10.29 -5.00
CA GLN A 30 11.03 10.78 -4.96
C GLN A 30 12.05 9.65 -4.84
N ILE A 31 11.77 8.65 -3.99
CA ILE A 31 12.64 7.48 -3.80
C ILE A 31 12.73 6.67 -5.11
N HIS A 32 11.59 6.32 -5.67
CA HIS A 32 11.52 5.41 -6.82
C HIS A 32 11.58 6.11 -8.17
N LYS A 33 11.54 7.46 -8.19
CA LYS A 33 11.52 8.29 -9.40
C LYS A 33 10.40 7.88 -10.37
N THR A 34 9.21 7.61 -9.80
CA THR A 34 8.06 7.14 -10.58
C THR A 34 7.50 8.24 -11.47
N LEU A 35 7.15 7.89 -12.72
CA LEU A 35 6.36 8.74 -13.60
C LEU A 35 4.88 8.76 -13.17
N PRO A 36 4.06 9.70 -13.67
CA PRO A 36 2.72 9.97 -13.14
C PRO A 36 1.81 8.74 -12.98
N VAL A 37 1.74 7.85 -13.96
CA VAL A 37 0.87 6.67 -13.88
C VAL A 37 1.39 5.66 -12.85
N ALA A 38 2.70 5.48 -12.75
CA ALA A 38 3.32 4.63 -11.74
C ALA A 38 3.16 5.23 -10.33
N THR A 39 3.27 6.57 -10.20
CA THR A 39 2.98 7.29 -8.94
C THR A 39 1.53 7.07 -8.51
N ALA A 40 0.58 7.14 -9.45
CA ALA A 40 -0.82 6.93 -9.15
C ALA A 40 -1.11 5.49 -8.69
N ALA A 41 -0.55 4.48 -9.38
CA ALA A 41 -0.71 3.08 -9.00
C ALA A 41 -0.10 2.80 -7.62
N LEU A 42 1.15 3.20 -7.40
CA LEU A 42 1.86 3.00 -6.13
C LEU A 42 1.16 3.74 -4.98
N GLY A 43 0.77 5.00 -5.17
CA GLY A 43 0.09 5.79 -4.14
C GLY A 43 -1.27 5.21 -3.73
N ARG A 44 -2.06 4.69 -4.69
CA ARG A 44 -3.30 3.96 -4.39
C ARG A 44 -3.02 2.69 -3.58
N ALA A 45 -2.01 1.91 -3.95
CA ALA A 45 -1.62 0.71 -3.21
C ALA A 45 -1.13 1.04 -1.79
N LEU A 46 -0.37 2.13 -1.61
CA LEU A 46 0.07 2.60 -0.30
C LEU A 46 -1.10 3.04 0.58
N ALA A 47 -2.06 3.81 0.04
CA ALA A 47 -3.26 4.21 0.78
C ALA A 47 -4.09 3.00 1.21
N ALA A 48 -4.30 2.03 0.30
CA ALA A 48 -4.98 0.78 0.59
C ALA A 48 -4.27 -0.03 1.69
N ALA A 49 -2.95 -0.21 1.57
CA ALA A 49 -2.14 -0.92 2.56
C ALA A 49 -2.21 -0.25 3.94
N SER A 50 -2.14 1.10 4.01
CA SER A 50 -2.25 1.85 5.26
C SER A 50 -3.56 1.58 5.99
N MET A 51 -4.68 1.66 5.27
CA MET A 51 -6.01 1.38 5.85
C MET A 51 -6.15 -0.06 6.33
N MET A 52 -5.62 -1.02 5.58
CA MET A 52 -5.65 -2.44 5.96
C MET A 52 -4.70 -2.77 7.10
N GLY A 53 -3.51 -2.15 7.14
CA GLY A 53 -2.52 -2.36 8.18
C GLY A 53 -3.01 -1.88 9.53
N ASN A 54 -3.57 -0.67 9.60
CA ASN A 54 -4.11 -0.12 10.85
C ASN A 54 -5.29 -0.95 11.42
N ALA A 55 -5.94 -1.77 10.61
CA ALA A 55 -6.97 -2.69 11.10
C ALA A 55 -6.40 -3.94 11.80
N LEU A 56 -5.09 -4.21 11.66
CA LEU A 56 -4.46 -5.39 12.28
C LEU A 56 -4.24 -5.18 13.77
N LYS A 57 -4.38 -6.26 14.52
CA LYS A 57 -4.11 -6.30 15.96
C LYS A 57 -2.82 -7.06 16.23
N GLY A 58 -2.07 -6.62 17.22
CA GLY A 58 -0.84 -7.26 17.66
C GLY A 58 0.42 -6.50 17.23
N ASP A 59 1.41 -6.47 18.15
CA ASP A 59 2.68 -5.78 17.92
C ASP A 59 3.46 -6.41 16.76
N GLY A 60 3.94 -5.58 15.86
CA GLY A 60 4.72 -5.99 14.71
C GLY A 60 3.92 -6.70 13.60
N ALA A 61 2.58 -6.74 13.70
CA ALA A 61 1.75 -7.24 12.62
C ALA A 61 1.91 -6.37 11.36
N SER A 62 1.79 -6.98 10.20
CA SER A 62 1.91 -6.27 8.93
C SER A 62 1.00 -6.85 7.85
N VAL A 63 0.65 -6.00 6.89
CA VAL A 63 -0.04 -6.42 5.66
C VAL A 63 0.82 -6.11 4.46
N THR A 64 0.85 -7.02 3.51
CA THR A 64 1.48 -6.82 2.20
C THR A 64 0.42 -6.96 1.12
N LEU A 65 0.29 -5.95 0.29
CA LEU A 65 -0.48 -5.97 -0.94
C LEU A 65 0.48 -6.17 -2.11
N GLN A 66 0.25 -7.24 -2.89
CA GLN A 66 0.96 -7.50 -4.12
C GLN A 66 -0.04 -7.49 -5.27
N ILE A 67 0.13 -6.57 -6.21
CA ILE A 67 -0.72 -6.42 -7.38
C ILE A 67 0.12 -6.74 -8.60
N LYS A 68 -0.30 -7.78 -9.33
CA LYS A 68 0.42 -8.27 -10.51
C LYS A 68 -0.60 -8.56 -11.61
N GLY A 69 -0.81 -7.60 -12.50
CA GLY A 69 -1.85 -7.66 -13.52
C GLY A 69 -1.35 -7.95 -14.93
N GLY A 70 -0.04 -8.16 -15.13
CA GLY A 70 0.53 -8.40 -16.46
C GLY A 70 0.72 -7.13 -17.31
N GLY A 71 0.37 -5.97 -16.79
CA GLY A 71 0.61 -4.68 -17.46
C GLY A 71 2.06 -4.21 -17.37
N PRO A 72 2.41 -3.09 -18.04
CA PRO A 72 3.78 -2.61 -18.15
C PRO A 72 4.43 -2.19 -16.83
N LEU A 73 3.66 -1.86 -15.79
CA LEU A 73 4.20 -1.56 -14.46
C LEU A 73 4.90 -2.75 -13.80
N GLY A 74 4.57 -3.99 -14.23
CA GLY A 74 4.99 -5.19 -13.52
C GLY A 74 4.27 -5.33 -12.18
N THR A 75 4.99 -5.65 -11.13
CA THR A 75 4.43 -5.81 -9.79
C THR A 75 4.38 -4.46 -9.07
N VAL A 76 3.23 -4.13 -8.49
CA VAL A 76 3.09 -3.06 -7.50
C VAL A 76 3.01 -3.72 -6.12
N LEU A 77 3.91 -3.34 -5.22
CA LEU A 77 4.03 -3.90 -3.88
C LEU A 77 3.90 -2.79 -2.84
N ALA A 78 2.98 -2.96 -1.89
CA ALA A 78 2.83 -2.07 -0.75
C ALA A 78 2.77 -2.88 0.55
N VAL A 79 3.45 -2.39 1.58
CA VAL A 79 3.50 -3.03 2.90
C VAL A 79 3.15 -1.99 3.96
N SER A 80 2.26 -2.34 4.87
CA SER A 80 1.94 -1.52 6.04
C SER A 80 2.19 -2.28 7.33
N ASP A 81 2.57 -1.55 8.37
CA ASP A 81 2.52 -2.04 9.75
C ASP A 81 1.12 -1.83 10.36
N ASN A 82 0.95 -2.23 11.61
CA ASN A 82 -0.30 -2.06 12.35
C ASN A 82 -0.55 -0.62 12.87
N GLU A 83 0.37 0.31 12.64
CA GLU A 83 0.17 1.75 12.89
C GLU A 83 -0.29 2.49 11.63
N GLY A 84 -0.34 1.81 10.46
CA GLY A 84 -0.68 2.39 9.17
C GLY A 84 0.49 3.04 8.44
N ASN A 85 1.73 2.95 8.96
CA ASN A 85 2.89 3.42 8.22
C ASN A 85 3.22 2.48 7.09
N VAL A 86 3.64 3.03 5.94
CA VAL A 86 3.76 2.26 4.72
C VAL A 86 5.12 2.37 4.05
N ARG A 87 5.43 1.37 3.24
CA ARG A 87 6.49 1.36 2.24
C ARG A 87 6.02 0.58 1.03
N GLY A 88 6.55 0.88 -0.14
CA GLY A 88 6.16 0.16 -1.35
C GLY A 88 7.15 0.37 -2.47
N THR A 89 6.97 -0.36 -3.55
CA THR A 89 7.78 -0.28 -4.77
C THR A 89 6.95 -0.71 -5.97
N VAL A 90 7.45 -0.42 -7.16
CA VAL A 90 6.91 -0.85 -8.45
C VAL A 90 8.06 -1.32 -9.32
N ASP A 91 7.88 -2.42 -10.07
CA ASP A 91 8.96 -2.99 -10.88
C ASP A 91 9.44 -2.00 -11.95
N ASN A 92 8.54 -1.33 -12.65
CA ASN A 92 8.85 -0.40 -13.72
C ASN A 92 8.35 1.02 -13.41
N PRO A 93 9.13 1.82 -12.67
CA PRO A 93 8.70 3.17 -12.25
C PRO A 93 8.63 4.18 -13.40
N ALA A 94 9.29 3.92 -14.52
CA ALA A 94 9.37 4.81 -15.69
C ALA A 94 8.30 4.53 -16.77
N VAL A 95 7.23 3.81 -16.41
CA VAL A 95 6.11 3.59 -17.33
C VAL A 95 5.37 4.90 -17.55
N ASP A 96 5.20 5.26 -18.82
CA ASP A 96 4.41 6.39 -19.26
C ASP A 96 3.38 5.92 -20.27
N LEU A 97 2.12 6.25 -20.02
CA LEU A 97 0.99 5.91 -20.89
C LEU A 97 0.21 7.17 -21.26
N PRO A 98 -0.40 7.22 -22.45
CA PRO A 98 -1.31 8.29 -22.82
C PRO A 98 -2.43 8.43 -21.78
N LEU A 99 -2.88 9.67 -21.57
CA LEU A 99 -4.07 9.89 -20.76
C LEU A 99 -5.29 9.23 -21.39
N ARG A 100 -6.21 8.78 -20.56
CA ARG A 100 -7.55 8.34 -20.97
C ARG A 100 -8.31 9.49 -21.66
N PRO A 101 -9.34 9.18 -22.45
CA PRO A 101 -10.15 10.21 -23.10
C PRO A 101 -10.80 11.22 -22.14
N ASP A 102 -11.01 10.84 -20.87
CA ASP A 102 -11.51 11.71 -19.80
C ASP A 102 -10.40 12.55 -19.12
N GLY A 103 -9.16 12.49 -19.63
CA GLY A 103 -8.01 13.24 -19.15
C GLY A 103 -7.35 12.67 -17.89
N LYS A 104 -7.74 11.48 -17.45
CA LYS A 104 -7.15 10.81 -16.29
C LYS A 104 -6.00 9.89 -16.69
N LEU A 105 -5.13 9.61 -15.72
CA LEU A 105 -4.08 8.59 -15.82
C LEU A 105 -4.71 7.21 -16.00
N ASP A 106 -4.19 6.41 -16.92
CA ASP A 106 -4.69 5.06 -17.20
C ASP A 106 -3.99 4.02 -16.32
N VAL A 107 -4.38 4.01 -15.03
CA VAL A 107 -3.80 3.09 -14.04
C VAL A 107 -4.18 1.65 -14.36
N GLY A 108 -5.41 1.41 -14.79
CA GLY A 108 -5.88 0.07 -15.18
C GLY A 108 -5.05 -0.54 -16.29
N ALA A 109 -4.78 0.20 -17.37
CA ALA A 109 -3.90 -0.28 -18.45
C ALA A 109 -2.44 -0.45 -17.99
N ALA A 110 -1.97 0.40 -17.08
CA ALA A 110 -0.61 0.30 -16.57
C ALA A 110 -0.40 -0.93 -15.68
N VAL A 111 -1.37 -1.27 -14.84
CA VAL A 111 -1.37 -2.46 -13.96
C VAL A 111 -1.69 -3.72 -14.77
N GLY A 112 -2.69 -3.65 -15.65
CA GLY A 112 -3.24 -4.80 -16.37
C GLY A 112 -4.27 -5.57 -15.54
N THR A 113 -4.94 -6.53 -16.19
CA THR A 113 -6.03 -7.33 -15.58
C THR A 113 -5.78 -8.84 -15.64
N GLU A 114 -4.70 -9.27 -16.30
CA GLU A 114 -4.36 -10.70 -16.44
C GLU A 114 -3.48 -11.15 -15.26
N GLY A 115 -4.08 -11.22 -14.06
CA GLY A 115 -3.35 -11.59 -12.87
C GLY A 115 -4.13 -11.40 -11.59
N THR A 116 -3.43 -11.13 -10.48
CA THR A 116 -4.03 -11.19 -9.15
C THR A 116 -3.65 -10.02 -8.26
N LEU A 117 -4.57 -9.68 -7.35
CA LEU A 117 -4.31 -9.00 -6.10
C LEU A 117 -4.12 -10.05 -5.02
N THR A 118 -2.95 -10.09 -4.40
CA THR A 118 -2.63 -10.97 -3.27
C THR A 118 -2.40 -10.14 -2.01
N VAL A 119 -3.06 -10.53 -0.94
CA VAL A 119 -2.96 -9.93 0.39
C VAL A 119 -2.31 -10.93 1.33
N VAL A 120 -1.19 -10.54 1.94
CA VAL A 120 -0.51 -11.33 2.97
C VAL A 120 -0.61 -10.59 4.29
N ARG A 121 -1.22 -11.23 5.31
CA ARG A 121 -1.28 -10.70 6.68
C ARG A 121 -0.34 -11.51 7.56
N ASP A 122 0.73 -10.89 7.99
CA ASP A 122 1.64 -11.45 8.97
C ASP A 122 1.24 -10.95 10.37
N LEU A 123 0.71 -11.86 11.16
CA LEU A 123 0.28 -11.59 12.54
C LEU A 123 1.28 -12.13 13.57
N ASN A 124 2.55 -12.33 13.16
CA ASN A 124 3.60 -12.99 13.96
C ASN A 124 3.22 -14.42 14.41
N MET A 125 2.36 -15.08 13.63
CA MET A 125 2.04 -16.49 13.80
C MET A 125 3.02 -17.37 13.01
N LYS A 126 2.91 -18.68 13.17
CA LYS A 126 3.79 -19.65 12.48
C LYS A 126 3.75 -19.49 10.95
N GLU A 127 2.58 -19.20 10.40
CA GLU A 127 2.36 -18.96 8.98
C GLU A 127 1.52 -17.71 8.78
N PRO A 128 1.82 -16.86 7.78
CA PRO A 128 0.98 -15.73 7.46
C PRO A 128 -0.33 -16.18 6.81
N TYR A 129 -1.36 -15.39 6.97
CA TYR A 129 -2.60 -15.57 6.22
C TYR A 129 -2.45 -14.97 4.82
N VAL A 130 -2.81 -15.73 3.78
CA VAL A 130 -2.70 -15.31 2.38
C VAL A 130 -4.05 -15.46 1.69
N GLY A 131 -4.57 -14.36 1.16
CA GLY A 131 -5.74 -14.32 0.29
C GLY A 131 -5.36 -13.79 -1.10
N SER A 132 -6.01 -14.29 -2.15
CA SER A 132 -5.73 -13.85 -3.52
C SER A 132 -7.00 -13.88 -4.36
N VAL A 133 -7.22 -12.85 -5.18
CA VAL A 133 -8.34 -12.73 -6.12
C VAL A 133 -7.85 -12.28 -7.50
N GLY A 134 -8.60 -12.61 -8.54
CA GLY A 134 -8.35 -12.06 -9.88
C GLY A 134 -8.57 -10.56 -9.93
N LEU A 135 -7.80 -9.87 -10.75
CA LEU A 135 -8.02 -8.44 -10.98
C LEU A 135 -9.24 -8.22 -11.88
N LEU A 136 -10.07 -7.24 -11.54
CA LEU A 136 -11.23 -6.83 -12.32
C LEU A 136 -10.86 -5.73 -13.32
N GLY A 137 -10.25 -4.64 -12.83
CA GLY A 137 -9.97 -3.45 -13.62
C GLY A 137 -8.53 -2.97 -13.58
N GLY A 138 -7.72 -3.47 -12.62
CA GLY A 138 -6.38 -2.94 -12.37
C GLY A 138 -6.36 -1.51 -11.82
N GLU A 139 -7.54 -0.93 -11.55
CA GLU A 139 -7.70 0.41 -10.94
C GLU A 139 -7.44 0.40 -9.42
N ILE A 140 -7.16 -0.77 -8.86
CA ILE A 140 -6.80 -1.07 -7.47
C ILE A 140 -7.96 -0.93 -6.48
N ALA A 141 -8.77 0.13 -6.57
CA ALA A 141 -9.88 0.33 -5.64
C ALA A 141 -10.99 -0.73 -5.82
N GLU A 142 -11.37 -0.98 -7.05
CA GLU A 142 -12.37 -2.01 -7.40
C GLU A 142 -11.83 -3.42 -7.10
N ASP A 143 -10.55 -3.65 -7.41
CA ASP A 143 -9.88 -4.93 -7.14
C ASP A 143 -9.80 -5.22 -5.64
N LEU A 144 -9.59 -4.17 -4.81
CA LEU A 144 -9.58 -4.29 -3.36
C LEU A 144 -10.98 -4.55 -2.81
N ALA A 145 -12.01 -3.87 -3.34
CA ALA A 145 -13.40 -4.12 -2.95
C ALA A 145 -13.79 -5.58 -3.26
N ALA A 146 -13.43 -6.09 -4.45
CA ALA A 146 -13.63 -7.48 -4.82
C ALA A 146 -12.91 -8.45 -3.87
N TYR A 147 -11.66 -8.15 -3.49
CA TYR A 147 -10.92 -8.94 -2.51
C TYR A 147 -11.69 -9.08 -1.19
N PHE A 148 -12.23 -7.98 -0.65
CA PHE A 148 -12.99 -8.04 0.59
C PHE A 148 -14.27 -8.87 0.45
N VAL A 149 -14.96 -8.77 -0.67
CA VAL A 149 -16.19 -9.55 -0.91
C VAL A 149 -15.88 -11.04 -1.12
N GLU A 150 -14.93 -11.36 -1.99
CA GLU A 150 -14.66 -12.75 -2.40
C GLU A 150 -13.84 -13.52 -1.38
N SER A 151 -12.81 -12.90 -0.79
CA SER A 151 -11.88 -13.56 0.13
C SER A 151 -12.28 -13.39 1.59
N GLU A 152 -12.75 -12.20 1.99
CA GLU A 152 -13.08 -11.90 3.39
C GLU A 152 -14.58 -12.01 3.68
N GLN A 153 -15.41 -12.06 2.64
CA GLN A 153 -16.88 -12.06 2.74
C GLN A 153 -17.46 -10.84 3.45
N ILE A 154 -16.78 -9.70 3.30
CA ILE A 154 -17.18 -8.41 3.90
C ILE A 154 -17.62 -7.47 2.78
N PRO A 155 -18.90 -7.08 2.68
CA PRO A 155 -19.34 -6.07 1.73
C PRO A 155 -18.59 -4.75 1.97
N THR A 156 -17.89 -4.28 0.93
CA THR A 156 -16.93 -3.19 1.06
C THR A 156 -17.05 -2.23 -0.10
N ALA A 157 -17.13 -0.93 0.19
CA ALA A 157 -16.91 0.13 -0.78
C ALA A 157 -15.50 0.71 -0.58
N CYS A 158 -14.76 0.87 -1.66
CA CYS A 158 -13.40 1.39 -1.65
C CYS A 158 -13.25 2.53 -2.65
N GLY A 159 -12.71 3.65 -2.21
CA GLY A 159 -12.34 4.76 -3.07
C GLY A 159 -10.87 5.13 -2.87
N LEU A 160 -10.08 5.15 -3.93
CA LEU A 160 -8.67 5.52 -3.92
C LEU A 160 -8.42 6.59 -4.98
N GLY A 161 -7.53 7.53 -4.68
CA GLY A 161 -7.19 8.57 -5.63
C GLY A 161 -5.80 9.15 -5.43
N VAL A 162 -5.11 9.42 -6.53
CA VAL A 162 -3.86 10.16 -6.57
C VAL A 162 -3.94 11.17 -7.71
N LEU A 163 -3.67 12.41 -7.43
CA LEU A 163 -3.59 13.49 -8.39
C LEU A 163 -2.14 13.97 -8.48
N VAL A 164 -1.59 13.89 -9.68
CA VAL A 164 -0.23 14.32 -10.00
C VAL A 164 -0.29 15.60 -10.83
N ASP A 165 0.52 16.59 -10.49
CA ASP A 165 0.62 17.85 -11.23
C ASP A 165 1.48 17.70 -12.50
N ARG A 166 1.54 18.76 -13.30
CA ARG A 166 2.35 18.82 -14.53
C ARG A 166 3.85 18.75 -14.27
N ASP A 167 4.30 19.21 -13.11
CA ASP A 167 5.68 19.07 -12.63
C ASP A 167 5.98 17.71 -12.01
N GLN A 168 5.01 16.78 -12.08
CA GLN A 168 5.03 15.43 -11.55
C GLN A 168 4.95 15.34 -10.01
N SER A 169 4.79 16.44 -9.29
CA SER A 169 4.56 16.40 -7.85
C SER A 169 3.15 15.89 -7.50
N VAL A 170 2.99 15.30 -6.31
CA VAL A 170 1.70 14.81 -5.84
C VAL A 170 0.90 15.95 -5.22
N LEU A 171 -0.22 16.33 -5.84
CA LEU A 171 -1.14 17.35 -5.35
C LEU A 171 -2.09 16.83 -4.28
N ALA A 172 -2.60 15.61 -4.47
CA ALA A 172 -3.52 14.97 -3.55
C ALA A 172 -3.39 13.45 -3.67
N ALA A 173 -3.42 12.75 -2.56
CA ALA A 173 -3.45 11.29 -2.52
C ALA A 173 -4.17 10.82 -1.26
N GLY A 174 -4.89 9.71 -1.36
CA GLY A 174 -5.60 9.13 -0.23
C GLY A 174 -6.76 8.26 -0.68
N GLY A 175 -7.64 7.96 0.27
CA GLY A 175 -8.79 7.11 0.00
C GLY A 175 -9.62 6.83 1.23
N TYR A 176 -10.63 6.00 1.01
CA TYR A 176 -11.47 5.46 2.06
C TYR A 176 -11.82 4.00 1.80
N LEU A 177 -12.13 3.30 2.87
CA LEU A 177 -12.66 1.96 2.89
C LEU A 177 -13.87 1.95 3.84
N ILE A 178 -15.03 1.53 3.33
CA ILE A 178 -16.29 1.48 4.07
C ILE A 178 -16.78 0.05 4.06
N GLN A 179 -17.03 -0.50 5.22
CA GLN A 179 -17.44 -1.89 5.41
C GLN A 179 -18.77 -1.98 6.14
N LEU A 180 -19.64 -2.85 5.64
CA LEU A 180 -20.89 -3.15 6.30
C LEU A 180 -20.68 -4.21 7.38
N MET A 181 -21.23 -3.93 8.55
CA MET A 181 -21.19 -4.86 9.67
C MET A 181 -22.31 -5.90 9.55
N PRO A 182 -22.15 -7.09 10.15
CA PRO A 182 -23.20 -8.10 10.16
C PRO A 182 -24.53 -7.57 10.67
N GLY A 183 -25.61 -7.81 9.90
CA GLY A 183 -26.95 -7.35 10.23
C GLY A 183 -27.35 -6.00 9.61
N ALA A 184 -26.47 -5.36 8.83
CA ALA A 184 -26.84 -4.19 8.05
C ALA A 184 -27.98 -4.52 7.07
N GLY A 185 -29.05 -3.74 7.10
CA GLY A 185 -30.21 -3.91 6.22
C GLY A 185 -30.01 -3.25 4.84
N GLU A 186 -30.92 -3.52 3.90
CA GLU A 186 -30.87 -2.94 2.55
C GLU A 186 -30.93 -1.40 2.55
N ASP A 187 -31.57 -0.80 3.53
CA ASP A 187 -31.62 0.66 3.69
C ASP A 187 -30.24 1.26 4.02
N VAL A 188 -29.43 0.55 4.83
CA VAL A 188 -28.03 0.93 5.13
C VAL A 188 -27.19 0.83 3.87
N ILE A 189 -27.31 -0.27 3.11
CA ILE A 189 -26.60 -0.48 1.85
C ILE A 189 -26.91 0.68 0.88
N THR A 190 -28.20 0.97 0.68
CA THR A 190 -28.65 2.02 -0.24
C THR A 190 -28.10 3.39 0.14
N LYS A 191 -28.05 3.73 1.43
CA LYS A 191 -27.48 4.99 1.91
C LYS A 191 -25.98 5.07 1.65
N VAL A 192 -25.22 3.99 1.93
CA VAL A 192 -23.77 3.96 1.65
C VAL A 192 -23.50 4.12 0.15
N GLU A 193 -24.19 3.38 -0.70
CA GLU A 193 -24.07 3.50 -2.16
C GLU A 193 -24.41 4.91 -2.65
N GLY A 194 -25.52 5.48 -2.16
CA GLY A 194 -25.94 6.83 -2.48
C GLY A 194 -24.89 7.88 -2.10
N GLY A 195 -24.31 7.77 -0.89
CA GLY A 195 -23.27 8.66 -0.41
C GLY A 195 -21.98 8.56 -1.21
N VAL A 196 -21.53 7.32 -1.52
CA VAL A 196 -20.35 7.08 -2.38
C VAL A 196 -20.53 7.70 -3.77
N MET A 197 -21.71 7.51 -4.38
CA MET A 197 -22.00 8.10 -5.69
C MET A 197 -22.08 9.64 -5.66
N ALA A 198 -22.69 10.20 -4.63
CA ALA A 198 -22.84 11.65 -4.48
C ALA A 198 -21.50 12.36 -4.19
N ALA A 199 -20.62 11.74 -3.43
CA ALA A 199 -19.31 12.28 -3.06
C ALA A 199 -18.35 12.44 -4.26
N GLY A 200 -18.53 11.65 -5.32
CA GLY A 200 -17.75 11.74 -6.56
C GLY A 200 -16.31 11.22 -6.41
N SER A 201 -15.35 11.92 -7.00
CA SER A 201 -13.96 11.43 -7.02
C SER A 201 -13.21 11.73 -5.72
N VAL A 202 -12.44 10.77 -5.23
CA VAL A 202 -11.57 10.91 -4.04
C VAL A 202 -10.60 12.09 -4.17
N THR A 203 -10.00 12.26 -5.36
CA THR A 203 -9.10 13.39 -5.61
C THR A 203 -9.81 14.75 -5.54
N GLY A 204 -11.08 14.79 -5.91
CA GLY A 204 -11.94 15.97 -5.74
C GLY A 204 -12.18 16.30 -4.26
N LEU A 205 -12.48 15.29 -3.47
CA LEU A 205 -12.67 15.41 -2.02
C LEU A 205 -11.41 15.91 -1.34
N LEU A 206 -10.26 15.27 -1.58
CA LEU A 206 -8.96 15.62 -1.01
C LEU A 206 -8.50 17.04 -1.39
N ARG A 207 -8.79 17.50 -2.61
CA ARG A 207 -8.48 18.88 -3.02
C ARG A 207 -9.32 19.91 -2.30
N LYS A 208 -10.57 19.56 -1.99
CA LYS A 208 -11.51 20.44 -1.26
C LYS A 208 -11.09 20.54 0.21
N ASN A 209 -10.73 19.41 0.81
CA ASN A 209 -10.28 19.33 2.18
C ASN A 209 -9.38 18.09 2.36
N ASP A 210 -8.08 18.31 2.67
CA ASP A 210 -7.10 17.24 2.90
C ASP A 210 -7.22 16.66 4.33
N ASP A 211 -8.47 16.44 4.78
CA ASP A 211 -8.78 15.85 6.07
C ASP A 211 -9.61 14.57 5.89
N PRO A 212 -9.08 13.40 6.28
CA PRO A 212 -9.79 12.13 6.16
C PRO A 212 -11.15 12.09 6.89
N GLU A 213 -11.28 12.79 8.02
CA GLU A 213 -12.56 12.89 8.73
C GLU A 213 -13.62 13.59 7.88
N ALA A 214 -13.25 14.70 7.23
CA ALA A 214 -14.16 15.41 6.35
C ALA A 214 -14.60 14.56 5.15
N ILE A 215 -13.70 13.73 4.62
CA ILE A 215 -14.02 12.76 3.56
C ILE A 215 -15.08 11.78 4.05
N LEU A 216 -14.89 11.15 5.23
CA LEU A 216 -15.85 10.20 5.78
C LEU A 216 -17.23 10.87 6.01
N ARG A 217 -17.26 12.09 6.56
CA ARG A 217 -18.50 12.82 6.80
C ARG A 217 -19.23 13.23 5.50
N GLU A 218 -18.49 13.46 4.41
CA GLU A 218 -19.08 13.75 3.10
C GLU A 218 -19.61 12.49 2.43
N VAL A 219 -18.84 11.39 2.43
CA VAL A 219 -19.24 10.12 1.81
C VAL A 219 -20.37 9.43 2.60
N LEU A 220 -20.37 9.56 3.93
CA LEU A 220 -21.36 8.96 4.83
C LEU A 220 -22.27 10.03 5.42
N SER A 221 -22.71 11.01 4.61
CA SER A 221 -23.52 12.15 5.05
C SER A 221 -24.88 11.75 5.65
N ASP A 222 -25.40 10.58 5.29
CA ASP A 222 -26.66 10.05 5.82
C ASP A 222 -26.49 9.29 7.15
N PHE A 223 -25.27 9.27 7.71
CA PHE A 223 -24.94 8.59 8.96
C PHE A 223 -24.37 9.57 9.98
N GLU A 224 -24.73 9.37 11.24
CA GLU A 224 -24.03 9.99 12.34
C GLU A 224 -22.79 9.14 12.68
N LEU A 225 -21.60 9.76 12.63
CA LEU A 225 -20.32 9.07 12.78
C LEU A 225 -19.67 9.38 14.12
N GLU A 226 -19.25 8.33 14.81
CA GLU A 226 -18.32 8.38 15.95
C GLU A 226 -16.90 8.13 15.45
N ILE A 227 -15.98 9.06 15.75
CA ILE A 227 -14.56 8.92 15.42
C ILE A 227 -13.90 8.07 16.50
N LEU A 228 -13.38 6.92 16.10
CA LEU A 228 -12.73 5.96 17.00
C LEU A 228 -11.26 6.25 17.19
N GLU A 229 -10.59 6.70 16.12
CA GLU A 229 -9.13 6.92 16.13
C GLU A 229 -8.76 7.96 15.08
N THR A 230 -7.76 8.77 15.42
CA THR A 230 -7.05 9.63 14.47
C THR A 230 -5.55 9.48 14.74
N SER A 231 -4.80 8.98 13.77
CA SER A 231 -3.37 8.72 13.90
C SER A 231 -2.57 9.31 12.74
N PRO A 232 -1.34 9.81 12.99
CA PRO A 232 -0.42 10.19 11.93
C PRO A 232 0.09 8.93 11.23
N ILE A 233 0.32 9.03 9.93
CA ILE A 233 0.93 7.98 9.11
C ILE A 233 2.06 8.55 8.26
N GLU A 234 3.03 7.71 7.92
CA GLU A 234 4.16 8.14 7.11
C GLU A 234 4.72 7.02 6.20
N TYR A 235 5.54 7.42 5.25
CA TYR A 235 6.37 6.47 4.51
C TYR A 235 7.54 6.05 5.39
N ARG A 236 7.51 4.82 5.91
CA ARG A 236 8.48 4.30 6.88
C ARG A 236 9.09 2.98 6.40
N CYS A 237 10.40 2.98 6.20
CA CYS A 237 11.13 1.76 5.90
C CYS A 237 11.84 1.23 7.16
N TYR A 238 11.70 -0.07 7.39
CA TYR A 238 12.34 -0.77 8.51
C TYR A 238 13.62 -1.51 8.11
N CYS A 239 14.25 -1.10 6.99
CA CYS A 239 15.53 -1.68 6.63
C CYS A 239 16.60 -1.27 7.65
N SER A 240 17.48 -2.21 7.95
CA SER A 240 18.64 -1.98 8.80
C SER A 240 19.83 -2.74 8.25
N ARG A 241 21.02 -2.39 8.73
CA ARG A 241 22.24 -3.10 8.38
C ARG A 241 22.15 -4.59 8.70
N GLU A 242 21.59 -4.92 9.88
CA GLU A 242 21.42 -6.32 10.32
C GLU A 242 20.44 -7.09 9.41
N ARG A 243 19.43 -6.43 8.84
CA ARG A 243 18.55 -7.07 7.84
C ARG A 243 19.28 -7.34 6.53
N MET A 244 20.13 -6.42 6.09
CA MET A 244 20.95 -6.61 4.90
C MET A 244 22.04 -7.69 5.11
N GLU A 245 22.63 -7.76 6.30
CA GLU A 245 23.53 -8.85 6.69
C GLU A 245 22.84 -10.21 6.63
N ARG A 246 21.60 -10.31 7.14
CA ARG A 246 20.81 -11.55 7.02
C ARG A 246 20.52 -11.93 5.57
N ALA A 247 20.29 -10.95 4.69
CA ALA A 247 20.10 -11.21 3.26
C ALA A 247 21.39 -11.78 2.64
N LEU A 248 22.57 -11.23 3.00
CA LEU A 248 23.87 -11.79 2.57
C LEU A 248 24.09 -13.21 3.10
N ILE A 249 23.76 -13.46 4.36
CA ILE A 249 23.84 -14.78 4.98
C ILE A 249 22.92 -15.80 4.26
N SER A 250 21.75 -15.37 3.81
CA SER A 250 20.79 -16.24 3.11
C SER A 250 21.28 -16.72 1.73
N LEU A 251 22.31 -16.10 1.16
CA LEU A 251 22.96 -16.59 -0.06
C LEU A 251 23.65 -17.96 0.15
N GLY A 252 24.04 -18.25 1.38
CA GLY A 252 24.83 -19.43 1.72
C GLY A 252 26.33 -19.20 1.61
N PRO A 253 27.15 -20.11 2.23
CA PRO A 253 28.60 -19.92 2.35
C PRO A 253 29.31 -19.89 0.99
N ASP A 254 28.91 -20.72 0.04
CA ASP A 254 29.59 -20.84 -1.26
C ASP A 254 29.40 -19.55 -2.09
N GLN A 255 28.17 -19.01 -2.16
CA GLN A 255 27.91 -17.79 -2.92
C GLN A 255 28.57 -16.58 -2.25
N LEU A 256 28.55 -16.52 -0.91
CA LEU A 256 29.20 -15.45 -0.18
C LEU A 256 30.72 -15.49 -0.36
N GLN A 257 31.33 -16.69 -0.40
CA GLN A 257 32.73 -16.88 -0.69
C GLN A 257 33.09 -16.40 -2.11
N SER A 258 32.30 -16.79 -3.13
CA SER A 258 32.48 -16.33 -4.52
C SER A 258 32.40 -14.80 -4.63
N LEU A 259 31.41 -14.18 -3.94
CA LEU A 259 31.28 -12.73 -3.90
C LEU A 259 32.51 -12.02 -3.33
N ILE A 260 33.11 -12.58 -2.26
CA ILE A 260 34.34 -12.07 -1.64
C ILE A 260 35.54 -12.18 -2.60
N GLU A 261 35.68 -13.31 -3.30
CA GLU A 261 36.79 -13.58 -4.20
C GLU A 261 36.72 -12.73 -5.47
N GLU A 262 35.54 -12.62 -6.08
CA GLU A 262 35.37 -11.97 -7.38
C GLU A 262 35.28 -10.45 -7.26
N GLN A 263 34.54 -9.93 -6.24
CA GLN A 263 34.25 -8.50 -6.13
C GLN A 263 34.95 -7.82 -4.95
N GLY A 264 35.25 -8.56 -3.88
CA GLY A 264 35.92 -8.05 -2.69
C GLY A 264 35.07 -7.07 -1.84
N SER A 265 33.89 -6.72 -2.29
CA SER A 265 32.92 -5.88 -1.57
C SER A 265 31.51 -6.14 -2.09
N ALA A 266 30.48 -5.76 -1.32
CA ALA A 266 29.09 -5.80 -1.77
C ALA A 266 28.40 -4.48 -1.46
N GLU A 267 27.56 -4.03 -2.38
CA GLU A 267 26.66 -2.92 -2.16
C GLU A 267 25.21 -3.42 -2.25
N LEU A 268 24.46 -3.24 -1.18
CA LEU A 268 23.06 -3.61 -1.11
C LEU A 268 22.20 -2.35 -1.00
N SER A 269 21.26 -2.20 -1.92
CA SER A 269 20.25 -1.18 -1.88
C SER A 269 18.92 -1.75 -1.36
N CYS A 270 18.23 -1.01 -0.54
CA CYS A 270 16.89 -1.40 -0.09
C CYS A 270 15.88 -1.13 -1.22
N GLN A 271 15.08 -2.14 -1.56
CA GLN A 271 14.04 -1.98 -2.60
C GLN A 271 12.92 -1.01 -2.23
N PHE A 272 12.78 -0.62 -0.96
CA PHE A 272 11.72 0.25 -0.46
C PHE A 272 12.18 1.68 -0.17
N CYS A 273 13.49 1.93 -0.09
CA CYS A 273 14.00 3.27 0.19
C CYS A 273 15.37 3.48 -0.48
N ASP A 274 15.89 4.68 -0.34
CA ASP A 274 17.17 5.09 -0.93
C ASP A 274 18.39 4.72 -0.06
N ASN A 275 18.21 3.86 0.97
CA ASN A 275 19.30 3.43 1.83
C ASN A 275 20.18 2.39 1.13
N VAL A 276 21.44 2.72 0.99
CA VAL A 276 22.47 1.85 0.42
C VAL A 276 23.48 1.51 1.50
N GLN A 277 23.83 0.23 1.62
CA GLN A 277 24.83 -0.27 2.57
C GLN A 277 25.95 -0.96 1.81
N THR A 278 27.18 -0.51 2.06
CA THR A 278 28.39 -1.14 1.54
C THR A 278 29.00 -2.05 2.59
N PHE A 279 29.42 -3.23 2.16
CA PHE A 279 30.12 -4.24 2.96
C PHE A 279 31.51 -4.44 2.40
N THR A 280 32.54 -4.19 3.21
CA THR A 280 33.93 -4.42 2.83
C THR A 280 34.26 -5.92 2.84
N ARG A 281 35.41 -6.28 2.24
CA ARG A 281 35.90 -7.66 2.24
C ARG A 281 36.01 -8.25 3.65
N GLU A 282 36.52 -7.46 4.61
CA GLU A 282 36.68 -7.91 6.00
C GLU A 282 35.31 -8.18 6.67
N GLN A 283 34.29 -7.34 6.37
CA GLN A 283 32.94 -7.49 6.89
C GLN A 283 32.26 -8.73 6.30
N LEU A 284 32.36 -8.94 5.00
CA LEU A 284 31.85 -10.14 4.33
C LEU A 284 32.53 -11.41 4.85
N GLN A 285 33.87 -11.38 5.04
CA GLN A 285 34.61 -12.48 5.62
C GLN A 285 34.14 -12.81 7.04
N GLY A 286 33.89 -11.77 7.87
CA GLY A 286 33.35 -11.94 9.21
C GLY A 286 31.96 -12.61 9.23
N LEU A 287 31.09 -12.28 8.26
CA LEU A 287 29.80 -12.96 8.10
C LEU A 287 29.98 -14.43 7.75
N LEU A 288 30.86 -14.74 6.78
CA LEU A 288 31.17 -16.09 6.35
C LEU A 288 31.74 -16.96 7.49
N ASP A 289 32.70 -16.42 8.26
CA ASP A 289 33.31 -17.11 9.39
C ASP A 289 32.29 -17.43 10.50
N ASN A 290 31.33 -16.53 10.71
CA ASN A 290 30.23 -16.75 11.67
C ASN A 290 29.24 -17.82 11.21
N MET A 291 29.02 -17.98 9.90
CA MET A 291 28.20 -19.06 9.33
C MET A 291 28.85 -20.42 9.58
N LYS A 292 30.16 -20.56 9.25
CA LYS A 292 30.93 -21.79 9.41
C LYS A 292 31.08 -22.26 10.87
N LYS A 293 30.90 -21.37 11.87
CA LYS A 293 30.93 -21.72 13.30
C LYS A 293 29.59 -22.24 13.84
N LYS A 294 28.48 -22.03 13.10
CA LYS A 294 27.15 -22.46 13.51
C LYS A 294 26.72 -23.79 12.90
N GLU A 295 27.46 -24.30 11.91
CA GLU A 295 27.38 -25.68 11.41
C GLU A 295 28.18 -26.62 12.31
#